data_449327752bc91861bc47f5617e9a7381
#
_entry.id   449327752bc91861bc47f5617e9a7381
#
_cell.length_a   1.000
_cell.length_b   1.000
_cell.length_c   1.000
_cell.angle_alpha   90.00
_cell.angle_beta   90.00
_cell.angle_gamma   90.00
#
_symmetry.space_group_name_H-M   'P 1'
#
loop_
_entity.id
_entity.type
_entity.pdbx_description
1 polymer ?
#
loop_
_entity_poly.entity_id
_entity_poly.type
_entity_poly.pdbx_seq_one_letter_code
_entity_poly.pdbx_strand_id
1 'polypeptide(L)'
;MNARDDTGEATQVRAEDAPPGRGTWRLDLAYEGTAYRGWARQPGHRTVEGLLGEALATILREPVRLSVAGRTDAGVHAWAQVASFVCARRDLRPDRVRLSLNALLPTDIAVTAVSPAAPGFVARRAVSRTYRYRLWLSPVKPVRDRAYVWNVRGAVDTGLLQRAAALLPGRRDFSALTPSAHLYHSYVREVLTAGWRPAAGDDGPPGHAEWAFTITAGSFLHNMVRVAVGTMVDVAQGRMTLEEFAEGMAAGERRRMGQTAPARGLALVAVAY
;
A
#
# COMPACT_ATOMS: atom_id res chain seq x y z
N MET A 1 2.18 10.81 35.24
CA MET A 1 2.12 9.52 34.54
C MET A 1 1.00 9.67 33.50
N ASN A 2 1.34 10.29 32.36
CA ASN A 2 0.39 10.66 31.32
C ASN A 2 0.30 9.53 30.31
N ALA A 3 -0.84 8.86 30.29
CA ALA A 3 -1.23 7.96 29.21
C ALA A 3 -1.28 8.77 27.90
N ARG A 4 -0.41 8.45 26.97
CA ARG A 4 -0.48 8.98 25.60
C ARG A 4 -1.60 8.23 24.90
N ASP A 5 -2.66 8.94 24.52
CA ASP A 5 -3.64 8.49 23.54
C ASP A 5 -2.94 8.31 22.19
N ASP A 6 -2.47 7.08 21.98
CA ASP A 6 -1.85 6.66 20.71
C ASP A 6 -2.93 6.07 19.77
N THR A 7 -4.08 6.72 19.73
CA THR A 7 -5.00 6.64 18.60
C THR A 7 -4.35 7.48 17.51
N GLY A 8 -3.87 6.85 16.44
CA GLY A 8 -3.32 7.54 15.27
C GLY A 8 -4.35 8.43 14.53
N GLU A 9 -5.22 9.05 15.25
CA GLU A 9 -6.01 10.22 14.91
C GLU A 9 -5.11 11.45 15.01
N ALA A 10 -4.23 11.62 13.98
CA ALA A 10 -3.87 12.97 13.62
C ALA A 10 -5.19 13.72 13.48
N THR A 11 -5.41 14.70 14.35
CA THR A 11 -6.53 15.63 14.44
C THR A 11 -7.25 15.71 13.09
N GLN A 12 -8.51 15.28 13.05
CA GLN A 12 -9.33 15.37 11.86
C GLN A 12 -9.35 16.84 11.43
N VAL A 13 -8.58 17.17 10.39
CA VAL A 13 -8.81 18.40 9.65
C VAL A 13 -10.14 18.17 8.95
N ARG A 14 -11.22 18.71 9.53
CA ARG A 14 -12.55 18.69 8.93
C ARG A 14 -12.46 19.34 7.55
N ALA A 15 -13.32 18.95 6.62
CA ALA A 15 -13.36 19.53 5.27
C ALA A 15 -13.56 21.07 5.29
N GLU A 16 -14.03 21.61 6.40
CA GLU A 16 -14.26 23.03 6.70
C GLU A 16 -12.98 23.77 7.11
N ASP A 17 -11.87 23.07 7.40
CA ASP A 17 -10.66 23.64 8.02
C ASP A 17 -9.58 24.10 7.01
N ALA A 18 -9.88 24.17 5.71
CA ALA A 18 -8.99 24.87 4.79
C ALA A 18 -9.19 26.40 5.02
N PRO A 19 -8.21 27.11 5.63
CA PRO A 19 -8.36 28.53 5.90
C PRO A 19 -8.73 29.27 4.61
N PRO A 20 -9.66 30.23 4.65
CA PRO A 20 -10.04 31.01 3.47
C PRO A 20 -8.77 31.62 2.87
N GLY A 21 -8.61 31.48 1.56
CA GLY A 21 -7.41 32.02 0.87
C GLY A 21 -6.36 30.99 0.49
N ARG A 22 -6.40 29.73 0.98
CA ARG A 22 -5.43 28.66 0.64
C ARG A 22 -5.91 27.79 -0.52
N GLY A 23 -4.96 27.27 -1.30
CA GLY A 23 -5.22 26.31 -2.38
C GLY A 23 -5.12 24.87 -1.90
N THR A 24 -6.05 24.00 -2.32
CA THR A 24 -5.99 22.56 -2.10
C THR A 24 -5.45 21.87 -3.36
N TRP A 25 -4.49 20.98 -3.18
CA TRP A 25 -3.74 20.36 -4.27
C TRP A 25 -3.70 18.85 -4.10
N ARG A 26 -3.83 18.14 -5.24
CA ARG A 26 -3.64 16.70 -5.36
C ARG A 26 -2.32 16.41 -6.04
N LEU A 27 -1.63 15.40 -5.56
CA LEU A 27 -0.43 14.80 -6.15
C LEU A 27 -0.73 13.34 -6.47
N ASP A 28 -0.47 12.94 -7.71
CA ASP A 28 -0.38 11.54 -8.11
C ASP A 28 1.09 11.20 -8.25
N LEU A 29 1.52 10.07 -7.66
CA LEU A 29 2.93 9.71 -7.62
C LEU A 29 3.17 8.20 -7.59
N ALA A 30 4.34 7.80 -8.06
CA ALA A 30 4.83 6.43 -7.99
C ALA A 30 6.17 6.38 -7.25
N TYR A 31 6.48 5.26 -6.61
CA TYR A 31 7.78 5.04 -5.99
C TYR A 31 8.14 3.56 -5.86
N GLU A 32 9.44 3.29 -5.95
CA GLU A 32 10.04 2.04 -5.54
C GLU A 32 10.33 2.07 -4.03
N GLY A 33 9.67 1.19 -3.27
CA GLY A 33 9.68 1.23 -1.81
C GLY A 33 10.92 0.65 -1.12
N THR A 34 11.78 -0.08 -1.84
CA THR A 34 12.87 -0.91 -1.27
C THR A 34 13.78 -0.14 -0.33
N ALA A 35 14.13 1.10 -0.69
CA ALA A 35 15.05 1.93 0.10
C ALA A 35 14.36 2.76 1.20
N TYR A 36 13.05 2.57 1.43
CA TYR A 36 12.25 3.38 2.34
C TYR A 36 11.75 2.59 3.55
N ARG A 37 11.72 3.26 4.71
CA ARG A 37 11.03 2.77 5.92
C ARG A 37 9.52 2.99 5.86
N GLY A 38 8.96 2.95 4.63
CA GLY A 38 7.56 3.15 4.32
C GLY A 38 7.23 4.59 3.95
N TRP A 39 5.94 4.87 3.89
CA TRP A 39 5.44 6.20 3.58
C TRP A 39 5.68 7.20 4.69
N ALA A 40 5.18 6.91 5.90
CA ALA A 40 5.04 7.88 6.97
C ALA A 40 6.40 8.42 7.47
N ARG A 41 6.48 9.74 7.67
CA ARG A 41 7.67 10.42 8.19
C ARG A 41 8.06 9.86 9.57
N GLN A 42 9.32 9.48 9.73
CA GLN A 42 9.90 8.96 10.97
C GLN A 42 11.26 9.64 11.20
N PRO A 43 11.54 10.12 12.42
CA PRO A 43 12.85 10.71 12.73
C PRO A 43 13.99 9.74 12.44
N GLY A 44 15.04 10.23 11.77
CA GLY A 44 16.22 9.45 11.44
C GLY A 44 16.06 8.40 10.35
N HIS A 45 14.88 8.32 9.70
CA HIS A 45 14.63 7.34 8.65
C HIS A 45 14.27 7.97 7.31
N ARG A 46 14.76 7.36 6.22
CA ARG A 46 14.37 7.72 4.86
C ARG A 46 12.95 7.22 4.60
N THR A 47 12.03 8.15 4.37
CA THR A 47 10.60 7.88 4.11
C THR A 47 10.11 8.70 2.93
N VAL A 48 9.08 8.21 2.23
CA VAL A 48 8.54 8.92 1.05
C VAL A 48 7.93 10.26 1.45
N GLU A 49 7.13 10.31 2.53
CA GLU A 49 6.52 11.55 3.04
C GLU A 49 7.58 12.58 3.49
N GLY A 50 8.70 12.11 4.06
CA GLY A 50 9.80 12.98 4.47
C GLY A 50 10.38 13.73 3.29
N LEU A 51 10.84 13.01 2.27
CA LEU A 51 11.45 13.59 1.08
C LEU A 51 10.47 14.45 0.27
N LEU A 52 9.24 13.97 0.07
CA LEU A 52 8.21 14.73 -0.64
C LEU A 52 7.86 16.03 0.08
N GLY A 53 7.74 15.99 1.41
CA GLY A 53 7.46 17.16 2.24
C GLY A 53 8.59 18.19 2.21
N GLU A 54 9.85 17.76 2.23
CA GLU A 54 11.02 18.63 2.11
C GLU A 54 11.12 19.28 0.73
N ALA A 55 10.89 18.51 -0.35
CA ALA A 55 10.86 19.04 -1.71
C ALA A 55 9.72 20.08 -1.90
N LEU A 56 8.54 19.78 -1.38
CA LEU A 56 7.41 20.73 -1.40
C LEU A 56 7.73 22.00 -0.60
N ALA A 57 8.26 21.86 0.61
CA ALA A 57 8.62 23.03 1.43
C ALA A 57 9.63 23.94 0.74
N THR A 58 10.61 23.36 0.02
CA THR A 58 11.58 24.11 -0.78
C THR A 58 10.90 24.90 -1.91
N ILE A 59 9.99 24.26 -2.66
CA ILE A 59 9.30 24.89 -3.80
C ILE A 59 8.32 25.97 -3.35
N LEU A 60 7.56 25.68 -2.30
CA LEU A 60 6.49 26.55 -1.82
C LEU A 60 6.97 27.62 -0.85
N ARG A 61 8.17 27.46 -0.28
CA ARG A 61 8.74 28.29 0.80
C ARG A 61 7.86 28.32 2.06
N GLU A 62 7.09 27.28 2.27
CA GLU A 62 6.33 27.05 3.49
C GLU A 62 6.26 25.53 3.78
N PRO A 63 6.20 25.11 5.06
CA PRO A 63 5.95 23.72 5.40
C PRO A 63 4.53 23.32 5.04
N VAL A 64 4.36 22.13 4.48
CA VAL A 64 3.02 21.58 4.18
C VAL A 64 2.81 20.26 4.91
N ARG A 65 1.58 20.00 5.28
CA ARG A 65 1.16 18.71 5.79
C ARG A 65 0.58 17.89 4.65
N LEU A 66 1.06 16.67 4.52
CA LEU A 66 0.57 15.72 3.52
C LEU A 66 -0.53 14.84 4.11
N SER A 67 -1.62 14.67 3.35
CA SER A 67 -2.57 13.59 3.55
C SER A 67 -2.36 12.58 2.44
N VAL A 68 -2.40 11.28 2.73
CA VAL A 68 -2.13 10.20 1.76
C VAL A 68 -3.31 9.23 1.69
N ALA A 69 -3.59 8.70 0.51
CA ALA A 69 -4.66 7.74 0.30
C ALA A 69 -4.47 6.45 1.10
N GLY A 70 -3.27 5.93 1.14
CA GLY A 70 -2.92 4.76 1.93
C GLY A 70 -1.45 4.75 2.30
N ARG A 71 -1.12 4.63 3.60
CA ARG A 71 0.26 4.43 4.03
C ARG A 71 0.73 3.07 3.54
N THR A 72 1.95 3.02 3.02
CA THR A 72 2.64 1.78 2.66
C THR A 72 3.69 1.46 3.72
N ASP A 73 3.88 0.17 4.00
CA ASP A 73 4.88 -0.33 4.92
C ASP A 73 6.30 -0.24 4.33
N ALA A 74 7.32 -0.44 5.16
CA ALA A 74 8.72 -0.49 4.72
C ALA A 74 8.90 -1.51 3.58
N GLY A 75 9.53 -1.08 2.49
CA GLY A 75 9.80 -1.90 1.31
C GLY A 75 8.63 -2.11 0.36
N VAL A 76 7.43 -1.58 0.66
CA VAL A 76 6.24 -1.68 -0.21
C VAL A 76 6.26 -0.56 -1.25
N HIS A 77 5.97 -0.89 -2.50
CA HIS A 77 5.95 0.04 -3.64
C HIS A 77 4.58 0.72 -3.80
N ALA A 78 4.54 1.75 -4.63
CA ALA A 78 3.30 2.29 -5.17
C ALA A 78 3.50 2.75 -6.61
N TRP A 79 2.55 2.42 -7.47
CA TRP A 79 2.50 2.87 -8.86
C TRP A 79 1.42 3.93 -9.08
N ALA A 80 0.49 4.06 -8.11
CA ALA A 80 -0.61 5.01 -8.17
C ALA A 80 -0.97 5.54 -6.77
N GLN A 81 0.02 6.04 -6.03
CA GLN A 81 -0.23 6.72 -4.77
C GLN A 81 -0.86 8.08 -5.01
N VAL A 82 -1.76 8.48 -4.13
CA VAL A 82 -2.33 9.83 -4.12
C VAL A 82 -2.04 10.49 -2.79
N ALA A 83 -1.55 11.72 -2.86
CA ALA A 83 -1.41 12.59 -1.70
C ALA A 83 -2.15 13.92 -1.95
N SER A 84 -2.47 14.65 -0.89
CA SER A 84 -3.01 16.01 -0.96
C SER A 84 -2.36 16.90 0.06
N PHE A 85 -2.32 18.18 -0.25
CA PHE A 85 -1.84 19.22 0.65
C PHE A 85 -2.59 20.54 0.44
N VAL A 86 -2.49 21.42 1.43
CA VAL A 86 -3.03 22.80 1.37
C VAL A 86 -1.87 23.75 1.54
N CYS A 87 -1.79 24.76 0.67
CA CYS A 87 -0.77 25.82 0.75
C CYS A 87 -1.37 27.21 0.55
N ALA A 88 -0.60 28.24 0.92
CA ALA A 88 -1.02 29.64 0.79
C ALA A 88 -1.30 30.04 -0.67
N ARG A 89 -0.61 29.42 -1.63
CA ARG A 89 -0.72 29.74 -3.05
C ARG A 89 -1.88 29.01 -3.72
N ARG A 90 -2.72 29.76 -4.40
CA ARG A 90 -3.81 29.23 -5.25
C ARG A 90 -3.43 29.17 -6.73
N ASP A 91 -2.40 29.90 -7.11
CA ASP A 91 -1.95 30.16 -8.48
C ASP A 91 -0.76 29.28 -8.89
N LEU A 92 -0.59 28.12 -8.25
CA LEU A 92 0.48 27.21 -8.64
C LEU A 92 0.31 26.78 -10.11
N ARG A 93 1.40 26.73 -10.82
CA ARG A 93 1.45 26.16 -12.17
C ARG A 93 1.75 24.66 -12.04
N PRO A 94 0.77 23.75 -12.23
CA PRO A 94 0.90 22.33 -11.93
C PRO A 94 2.12 21.67 -12.58
N ASP A 95 2.34 21.94 -13.88
CA ASP A 95 3.48 21.36 -14.61
C ASP A 95 4.83 21.83 -14.07
N ARG A 96 4.94 23.11 -13.68
CA ARG A 96 6.18 23.61 -13.08
C ARG A 96 6.45 22.97 -11.73
N VAL A 97 5.43 22.84 -10.89
CA VAL A 97 5.55 22.16 -9.59
C VAL A 97 5.96 20.71 -9.79
N ARG A 98 5.32 20.00 -10.73
CA ARG A 98 5.67 18.61 -11.08
C ARG A 98 7.13 18.47 -11.54
N LEU A 99 7.56 19.33 -12.45
CA LEU A 99 8.95 19.32 -12.93
C LEU A 99 9.94 19.62 -11.80
N SER A 100 9.67 20.63 -10.97
CA SER A 100 10.54 20.98 -9.84
C SER A 100 10.58 19.86 -8.79
N LEU A 101 9.45 19.20 -8.48
CA LEU A 101 9.43 18.05 -7.58
C LEU A 101 10.29 16.91 -8.11
N ASN A 102 10.13 16.54 -9.38
CA ASN A 102 10.93 15.46 -9.97
C ASN A 102 12.41 15.80 -10.12
N ALA A 103 12.79 17.09 -10.14
CA ALA A 103 14.19 17.51 -10.11
C ALA A 103 14.81 17.42 -8.71
N LEU A 104 14.02 17.58 -7.65
CA LEU A 104 14.48 17.52 -6.25
C LEU A 104 14.40 16.11 -5.66
N LEU A 105 13.44 15.30 -6.11
CA LEU A 105 13.22 13.95 -5.62
C LEU A 105 14.24 12.97 -6.21
N PRO A 106 14.62 11.93 -5.46
CA PRO A 106 15.49 10.89 -6.00
C PRO A 106 14.76 10.06 -7.07
N THR A 107 15.52 9.34 -7.89
CA THR A 107 15.02 8.60 -9.06
C THR A 107 14.02 7.49 -8.75
N ASP A 108 13.92 7.08 -7.49
CA ASP A 108 12.99 6.06 -6.99
C ASP A 108 11.63 6.65 -6.50
N ILE A 109 11.42 7.98 -6.65
CA ILE A 109 10.13 8.65 -6.47
C ILE A 109 9.84 9.53 -7.69
N ALA A 110 8.67 9.38 -8.30
CA ALA A 110 8.21 10.22 -9.40
C ALA A 110 6.81 10.79 -9.13
N VAL A 111 6.66 12.10 -9.23
CA VAL A 111 5.36 12.77 -9.25
C VAL A 111 4.85 12.76 -10.69
N THR A 112 3.75 12.03 -10.93
CA THR A 112 3.16 11.86 -12.26
C THR A 112 2.22 12.98 -12.62
N ALA A 113 1.47 13.51 -11.64
CA ALA A 113 0.60 14.66 -11.83
C ALA A 113 0.52 15.54 -10.58
N VAL A 114 0.29 16.83 -10.81
CA VAL A 114 -0.11 17.83 -9.80
C VAL A 114 -1.38 18.47 -10.35
N SER A 115 -2.43 18.56 -9.54
CA SER A 115 -3.69 19.19 -9.96
C SER A 115 -4.32 19.97 -8.83
N PRO A 116 -5.06 21.08 -9.14
CA PRO A 116 -5.93 21.67 -8.16
C PRO A 116 -7.00 20.68 -7.75
N ALA A 117 -7.40 20.71 -6.50
CA ALA A 117 -8.47 19.88 -5.97
C ALA A 117 -9.56 20.75 -5.35
N ALA A 118 -10.76 20.19 -5.26
CA ALA A 118 -11.87 20.87 -4.60
C ALA A 118 -11.50 21.24 -3.16
N PRO A 119 -11.98 22.38 -2.64
CA PRO A 119 -11.81 22.73 -1.24
C PRO A 119 -12.26 21.57 -0.33
N GLY A 120 -11.44 21.22 0.65
CA GLY A 120 -11.72 20.11 1.54
C GLY A 120 -11.40 18.70 0.99
N PHE A 121 -10.82 18.59 -0.20
CA PHE A 121 -10.30 17.30 -0.68
C PHE A 121 -9.17 16.80 0.21
N VAL A 122 -9.33 15.57 0.71
CA VAL A 122 -8.34 14.90 1.55
C VAL A 122 -8.06 13.51 0.96
N ALA A 123 -6.83 13.27 0.53
CA ALA A 123 -6.45 12.01 -0.14
C ALA A 123 -6.81 10.76 0.69
N ARG A 124 -6.76 10.82 2.02
CA ARG A 124 -7.12 9.72 2.90
C ARG A 124 -8.59 9.28 2.78
N ARG A 125 -9.48 10.15 2.29
CA ARG A 125 -10.92 9.86 2.11
C ARG A 125 -11.23 9.08 0.82
N ALA A 126 -10.23 8.45 0.21
CA ALA A 126 -10.45 7.57 -0.94
C ALA A 126 -11.49 6.48 -0.63
N VAL A 127 -12.34 6.18 -1.61
CA VAL A 127 -13.39 5.15 -1.52
C VAL A 127 -12.76 3.77 -1.50
N SER A 128 -11.75 3.54 -2.34
CA SER A 128 -11.05 2.25 -2.34
C SER A 128 -9.57 2.37 -2.70
N ARG A 129 -8.80 1.34 -2.36
CA ARG A 129 -7.39 1.13 -2.72
C ARG A 129 -7.27 -0.25 -3.31
N THR A 130 -6.47 -0.37 -4.37
CA THR A 130 -6.15 -1.66 -4.98
C THR A 130 -4.68 -1.93 -4.83
N TYR A 131 -4.36 -3.08 -4.27
CA TYR A 131 -3.00 -3.58 -4.18
C TYR A 131 -2.79 -4.74 -5.14
N ARG A 132 -1.56 -4.86 -5.65
CA ARG A 132 -1.10 -6.01 -6.43
C ARG A 132 0.12 -6.61 -5.76
N TYR A 133 0.13 -7.95 -5.64
CA TYR A 133 1.27 -8.70 -5.17
C TYR A 133 1.74 -9.67 -6.25
N ARG A 134 3.03 -9.66 -6.58
CA ARG A 134 3.60 -10.52 -7.64
C ARG A 134 4.39 -11.68 -7.03
N LEU A 135 4.13 -12.90 -7.53
CA LEU A 135 4.90 -14.11 -7.26
C LEU A 135 5.70 -14.51 -8.49
N TRP A 136 6.91 -14.95 -8.24
CA TRP A 136 7.75 -15.63 -9.21
C TRP A 136 7.87 -17.09 -8.79
N LEU A 137 7.19 -18.00 -9.50
CA LEU A 137 7.15 -19.42 -9.22
C LEU A 137 8.25 -20.11 -10.04
N SER A 138 9.41 -20.31 -9.44
CA SER A 138 10.57 -20.93 -10.12
C SER A 138 11.63 -21.35 -9.10
N PRO A 139 12.35 -22.45 -9.32
CA PRO A 139 13.56 -22.78 -8.58
C PRO A 139 14.69 -21.75 -8.84
N VAL A 140 14.65 -21.09 -10.00
CA VAL A 140 15.62 -20.06 -10.39
C VAL A 140 15.13 -18.68 -9.92
N LYS A 141 15.99 -17.95 -9.22
CA LYS A 141 15.68 -16.59 -8.74
C LYS A 141 15.55 -15.58 -9.89
N PRO A 142 14.61 -14.63 -9.82
CA PRO A 142 14.54 -13.52 -10.79
C PRO A 142 15.73 -12.59 -10.59
N VAL A 143 16.36 -12.14 -11.69
CA VAL A 143 17.44 -11.14 -11.65
C VAL A 143 16.90 -9.75 -11.92
N ARG A 144 16.12 -9.58 -12.99
CA ARG A 144 15.55 -8.29 -13.43
C ARG A 144 14.51 -7.76 -12.45
N ASP A 145 13.54 -8.61 -12.07
CA ASP A 145 12.40 -8.23 -11.22
C ASP A 145 12.58 -8.52 -9.72
N ARG A 146 13.82 -8.82 -9.28
CA ARG A 146 14.12 -9.23 -7.91
C ARG A 146 13.56 -8.28 -6.83
N ALA A 147 13.43 -7.00 -7.16
CA ALA A 147 12.90 -5.97 -6.26
C ALA A 147 11.36 -5.92 -6.23
N TYR A 148 10.68 -6.58 -7.19
CA TYR A 148 9.24 -6.42 -7.42
C TYR A 148 8.44 -7.72 -7.31
N VAL A 149 9.10 -8.83 -7.03
CA VAL A 149 8.45 -10.14 -6.91
C VAL A 149 8.93 -10.90 -5.68
N TRP A 150 8.09 -11.77 -5.18
CA TRP A 150 8.50 -12.81 -4.24
C TRP A 150 8.79 -14.11 -4.98
N ASN A 151 10.03 -14.56 -4.97
CA ASN A 151 10.40 -15.87 -5.53
C ASN A 151 9.96 -16.98 -4.57
N VAL A 152 8.99 -17.76 -4.98
CA VAL A 152 8.49 -18.94 -4.29
C VAL A 152 9.04 -20.18 -4.99
N ARG A 153 9.74 -21.01 -4.23
CA ARG A 153 10.33 -22.28 -4.69
C ARG A 153 9.45 -23.45 -4.31
N GLY A 154 9.58 -24.55 -5.03
CA GLY A 154 8.78 -25.76 -4.83
C GLY A 154 7.46 -25.72 -5.58
N ALA A 155 6.71 -26.80 -5.45
CA ALA A 155 5.40 -26.92 -6.09
C ALA A 155 4.40 -25.95 -5.45
N VAL A 156 3.61 -25.28 -6.28
CA VAL A 156 2.54 -24.38 -5.87
C VAL A 156 1.29 -24.76 -6.66
N ASP A 157 0.25 -25.20 -5.97
CA ASP A 157 -1.07 -25.43 -6.55
C ASP A 157 -1.78 -24.08 -6.78
N THR A 158 -1.81 -23.62 -8.01
CA THR A 158 -2.42 -22.35 -8.39
C THR A 158 -3.95 -22.36 -8.27
N GLY A 159 -4.58 -23.54 -8.31
CA GLY A 159 -6.00 -23.70 -8.02
C GLY A 159 -6.30 -23.46 -6.53
N LEU A 160 -5.41 -23.91 -5.65
CA LEU A 160 -5.50 -23.60 -4.20
C LEU A 160 -5.28 -22.11 -3.93
N LEU A 161 -4.36 -21.43 -4.62
CA LEU A 161 -4.24 -19.97 -4.53
C LEU A 161 -5.57 -19.27 -4.84
N GLN A 162 -6.25 -19.67 -5.92
CA GLN A 162 -7.52 -19.08 -6.33
C GLN A 162 -8.63 -19.35 -5.30
N ARG A 163 -8.76 -20.59 -4.82
CA ARG A 163 -9.75 -20.94 -3.79
C ARG A 163 -9.51 -20.20 -2.48
N ALA A 164 -8.25 -20.07 -2.06
CA ALA A 164 -7.89 -19.32 -0.86
C ALA A 164 -8.20 -17.82 -1.00
N ALA A 165 -7.94 -17.21 -2.17
CA ALA A 165 -8.29 -15.82 -2.41
C ALA A 165 -9.80 -15.57 -2.38
N ALA A 166 -10.62 -16.54 -2.80
CA ALA A 166 -12.07 -16.45 -2.78
C ALA A 166 -12.67 -16.36 -1.36
N LEU A 167 -11.90 -16.68 -0.31
CA LEU A 167 -12.31 -16.52 1.08
C LEU A 167 -12.27 -15.05 1.55
N LEU A 168 -11.60 -14.14 0.85
CA LEU A 168 -11.35 -12.77 1.31
C LEU A 168 -12.49 -11.79 1.03
N PRO A 169 -13.23 -11.82 -0.12
CA PRO A 169 -14.27 -10.84 -0.41
C PRO A 169 -15.37 -10.80 0.64
N GLY A 170 -15.94 -9.59 0.79
CA GLY A 170 -17.03 -9.30 1.73
C GLY A 170 -16.57 -8.50 2.94
N ARG A 171 -17.56 -8.14 3.77
CA ARG A 171 -17.35 -7.41 5.02
C ARG A 171 -17.20 -8.39 6.17
N ARG A 172 -16.02 -8.43 6.77
CA ARG A 172 -15.71 -9.35 7.89
C ARG A 172 -14.58 -8.84 8.76
N ASP A 173 -14.35 -9.49 9.89
CA ASP A 173 -13.19 -9.24 10.75
C ASP A 173 -11.93 -9.83 10.11
N PHE A 174 -10.87 -9.02 9.98
CA PHE A 174 -9.56 -9.40 9.45
C PHE A 174 -8.45 -9.36 10.49
N SER A 175 -8.78 -9.42 11.79
CA SER A 175 -7.80 -9.43 12.88
C SER A 175 -6.75 -10.53 12.73
N ALA A 176 -7.12 -11.69 12.19
CA ALA A 176 -6.19 -12.77 11.87
C ALA A 176 -5.08 -12.35 10.87
N LEU A 177 -5.33 -11.35 10.03
CA LEU A 177 -4.39 -10.92 8.99
C LEU A 177 -3.54 -9.71 9.39
N THR A 178 -3.53 -9.30 10.65
CA THR A 178 -2.65 -8.22 11.13
C THR A 178 -1.84 -8.63 12.34
N PRO A 179 -0.51 -8.35 12.37
CA PRO A 179 0.29 -8.55 13.57
C PRO A 179 0.10 -7.44 14.61
N SER A 180 -0.64 -6.37 14.28
CA SER A 180 -0.74 -5.14 15.07
C SER A 180 -2.15 -4.92 15.59
N ALA A 181 -2.71 -5.95 16.24
CA ALA A 181 -4.06 -5.92 16.77
C ALA A 181 -4.32 -4.74 17.74
N HIS A 182 -3.29 -4.31 18.50
CA HIS A 182 -3.39 -3.20 19.45
C HIS A 182 -3.56 -1.81 18.81
N LEU A 183 -3.43 -1.67 17.48
CA LEU A 183 -3.51 -0.38 16.79
C LEU A 183 -4.93 0.00 16.34
N TYR A 184 -5.92 -0.87 16.53
CA TYR A 184 -7.24 -0.68 15.92
C TYR A 184 -8.38 -0.89 16.92
N HIS A 185 -9.39 -0.02 16.87
CA HIS A 185 -10.65 -0.22 17.58
C HIS A 185 -11.58 -1.20 16.87
N SER A 186 -11.40 -1.39 15.54
CA SER A 186 -12.18 -2.34 14.74
C SER A 186 -11.31 -2.94 13.66
N TYR A 187 -11.39 -4.24 13.50
CA TYR A 187 -10.69 -5.01 12.47
C TYR A 187 -11.57 -5.32 11.28
N VAL A 188 -12.84 -4.91 11.32
CA VAL A 188 -13.79 -5.13 10.23
C VAL A 188 -13.39 -4.28 9.04
N ARG A 189 -13.18 -4.93 7.90
CA ARG A 189 -12.92 -4.29 6.60
C ARG A 189 -13.88 -4.88 5.56
N GLU A 190 -14.06 -4.13 4.48
CA GLU A 190 -14.82 -4.60 3.33
C GLU A 190 -13.86 -4.79 2.15
N VAL A 191 -13.63 -6.05 1.79
CA VAL A 191 -12.89 -6.44 0.60
C VAL A 191 -13.88 -6.55 -0.55
N LEU A 192 -13.72 -5.69 -1.55
CA LEU A 192 -14.60 -5.63 -2.73
C LEU A 192 -14.27 -6.75 -3.72
N THR A 193 -12.98 -6.96 -3.96
CA THR A 193 -12.49 -8.01 -4.87
C THR A 193 -11.16 -8.55 -4.37
N ALA A 194 -10.92 -9.84 -4.59
CA ALA A 194 -9.63 -10.48 -4.37
C ALA A 194 -9.48 -11.67 -5.33
N GLY A 195 -8.29 -11.81 -5.95
CA GLY A 195 -8.07 -12.95 -6.85
C GLY A 195 -6.66 -13.01 -7.41
N TRP A 196 -6.27 -14.20 -7.82
CA TRP A 196 -5.02 -14.48 -8.49
C TRP A 196 -5.23 -14.63 -9.99
N ARG A 197 -4.25 -14.17 -10.77
CA ARG A 197 -4.21 -14.37 -12.23
C ARG A 197 -2.76 -14.63 -12.66
N PRO A 198 -2.54 -15.41 -13.73
CA PRO A 198 -1.23 -15.41 -14.39
C PRO A 198 -0.86 -13.98 -14.75
N ALA A 199 0.37 -13.58 -14.47
CA ALA A 199 0.92 -12.31 -14.93
C ALA A 199 1.63 -12.56 -16.25
N ALA A 200 1.43 -11.67 -17.23
CA ALA A 200 2.16 -11.73 -18.48
C ALA A 200 3.64 -11.39 -18.20
N GLY A 201 4.51 -12.33 -18.47
CA GLY A 201 5.96 -12.19 -18.36
C GLY A 201 6.59 -13.29 -19.19
N ASP A 202 6.98 -12.96 -20.45
CA ASP A 202 7.63 -13.92 -21.36
C ASP A 202 9.16 -13.98 -21.19
N ASP A 203 9.74 -13.16 -20.30
CA ASP A 203 11.20 -12.93 -20.23
C ASP A 203 11.91 -13.78 -19.15
N GLY A 204 11.30 -14.84 -18.66
CA GLY A 204 11.88 -15.69 -17.62
C GLY A 204 12.54 -16.95 -18.15
N PRO A 205 13.29 -17.70 -17.29
CA PRO A 205 13.87 -18.99 -17.66
C PRO A 205 12.77 -20.00 -17.95
N PRO A 206 13.06 -21.04 -18.75
CA PRO A 206 12.10 -22.10 -19.04
C PRO A 206 11.50 -22.71 -17.75
N GLY A 207 10.17 -22.87 -17.72
CA GLY A 207 9.46 -23.44 -16.56
C GLY A 207 9.20 -22.47 -15.42
N HIS A 208 9.46 -21.15 -15.58
CA HIS A 208 8.96 -20.17 -14.62
C HIS A 208 7.49 -19.83 -14.90
N ALA A 209 6.78 -19.39 -13.86
CA ALA A 209 5.46 -18.80 -14.00
C ALA A 209 5.36 -17.58 -13.07
N GLU A 210 4.78 -16.50 -13.58
CA GLU A 210 4.42 -15.36 -12.76
C GLU A 210 2.93 -15.36 -12.43
N TRP A 211 2.62 -15.02 -11.20
CA TRP A 211 1.23 -14.86 -10.74
C TRP A 211 1.08 -13.53 -10.00
N ALA A 212 -0.03 -12.86 -10.26
CA ALA A 212 -0.39 -11.62 -9.61
C ALA A 212 -1.67 -11.79 -8.79
N PHE A 213 -1.58 -11.50 -7.50
CA PHE A 213 -2.73 -11.31 -6.63
C PHE A 213 -3.15 -9.85 -6.70
N THR A 214 -4.44 -9.60 -6.92
CA THR A 214 -5.02 -8.27 -6.86
C THR A 214 -6.12 -8.25 -5.83
N ILE A 215 -6.12 -7.24 -4.95
CA ILE A 215 -7.13 -7.05 -3.92
C ILE A 215 -7.54 -5.59 -3.85
N THR A 216 -8.86 -5.35 -3.81
CA THR A 216 -9.46 -4.03 -3.67
C THR A 216 -10.31 -3.97 -2.42
N ALA A 217 -10.11 -2.95 -1.57
CA ALA A 217 -10.89 -2.72 -0.37
C ALA A 217 -11.02 -1.23 -0.05
N GLY A 218 -12.00 -0.86 0.77
CA GLY A 218 -12.15 0.50 1.28
C GLY A 218 -10.97 0.93 2.15
N SER A 219 -10.44 0.01 2.96
CA SER A 219 -9.23 0.22 3.77
C SER A 219 -8.58 -1.14 4.12
N PHE A 220 -7.33 -1.08 4.57
CA PHE A 220 -6.55 -2.27 4.95
C PHE A 220 -5.98 -2.10 6.37
N LEU A 221 -5.81 -3.21 7.08
CA LEU A 221 -5.03 -3.26 8.31
C LEU A 221 -3.54 -3.33 7.98
N HIS A 222 -2.69 -3.01 8.96
CA HIS A 222 -1.24 -3.14 8.85
C HIS A 222 -0.84 -4.57 8.45
N ASN A 223 -0.04 -4.71 7.42
CA ASN A 223 0.41 -5.98 6.83
C ASN A 223 -0.70 -6.92 6.31
N MET A 224 -1.98 -6.53 6.31
CA MET A 224 -3.12 -7.39 5.95
C MET A 224 -2.91 -8.14 4.63
N VAL A 225 -2.57 -7.45 3.57
CA VAL A 225 -2.37 -8.06 2.24
C VAL A 225 -1.18 -9.03 2.27
N ARG A 226 -0.10 -8.67 2.93
CA ARG A 226 1.11 -9.52 3.00
C ARG A 226 0.89 -10.78 3.82
N VAL A 227 0.13 -10.71 4.92
CA VAL A 227 -0.25 -11.90 5.70
C VAL A 227 -1.17 -12.79 4.89
N ALA A 228 -2.19 -12.22 4.22
CA ALA A 228 -3.07 -12.98 3.35
C ALA A 228 -2.29 -13.72 2.26
N VAL A 229 -1.39 -13.04 1.55
CA VAL A 229 -0.56 -13.65 0.51
C VAL A 229 0.32 -14.77 1.07
N GLY A 230 1.00 -14.53 2.20
CA GLY A 230 1.85 -15.55 2.82
C GLY A 230 1.05 -16.79 3.21
N THR A 231 -0.15 -16.61 3.79
CA THR A 231 -1.03 -17.71 4.15
C THR A 231 -1.54 -18.48 2.91
N MET A 232 -1.95 -17.77 1.85
CA MET A 232 -2.38 -18.40 0.60
C MET A 232 -1.25 -19.21 -0.05
N VAL A 233 0.01 -18.74 0.04
CA VAL A 233 1.17 -19.51 -0.43
C VAL A 233 1.40 -20.75 0.44
N ASP A 234 1.21 -20.66 1.76
CA ASP A 234 1.32 -21.82 2.65
C ASP A 234 0.24 -22.86 2.32
N VAL A 235 -1.00 -22.44 2.03
CA VAL A 235 -2.07 -23.34 1.55
C VAL A 235 -1.69 -23.98 0.21
N ALA A 236 -1.23 -23.19 -0.75
CA ALA A 236 -0.88 -23.67 -2.09
C ALA A 236 0.33 -24.60 -2.12
N GLN A 237 1.17 -24.59 -1.10
CA GLN A 237 2.31 -25.50 -0.92
C GLN A 237 1.99 -26.67 0.02
N GLY A 238 0.74 -26.82 0.47
CA GLY A 238 0.30 -27.91 1.34
C GLY A 238 0.82 -27.86 2.79
N ARG A 239 1.30 -26.67 3.23
CA ARG A 239 1.71 -26.46 4.64
C ARG A 239 0.53 -26.11 5.55
N MET A 240 -0.60 -25.77 4.97
CA MET A 240 -1.87 -25.45 5.62
C MET A 240 -3.00 -25.94 4.72
N THR A 241 -4.12 -26.37 5.29
CA THR A 241 -5.32 -26.65 4.49
C THR A 241 -6.14 -25.39 4.27
N LEU A 242 -7.06 -25.45 3.30
CA LEU A 242 -8.00 -24.36 3.05
C LEU A 242 -8.97 -24.15 4.23
N GLU A 243 -9.34 -25.25 4.87
CA GLU A 243 -10.20 -25.28 6.06
C GLU A 243 -9.52 -24.62 7.24
N GLU A 244 -8.25 -24.93 7.51
CA GLU A 244 -7.46 -24.29 8.56
C GLU A 244 -7.32 -22.78 8.34
N PHE A 245 -7.17 -22.35 7.07
CA PHE A 245 -7.17 -20.91 6.75
C PHE A 245 -8.51 -20.28 7.07
N ALA A 246 -9.62 -20.90 6.65
CA ALA A 246 -10.97 -20.38 6.91
C ALA A 246 -11.28 -20.30 8.42
N GLU A 247 -10.94 -21.36 9.17
CA GLU A 247 -11.13 -21.41 10.63
C GLU A 247 -10.28 -20.36 11.35
N GLY A 248 -9.01 -20.20 10.95
CA GLY A 248 -8.13 -19.21 11.55
C GLY A 248 -8.60 -17.77 11.28
N MET A 249 -9.16 -17.51 10.09
CA MET A 249 -9.82 -16.25 9.78
C MET A 249 -11.05 -16.02 10.67
N ALA A 250 -11.90 -17.04 10.84
CA ALA A 250 -13.09 -16.95 11.68
C ALA A 250 -12.74 -16.75 13.16
N ALA A 251 -11.67 -17.38 13.64
CA ALA A 251 -11.17 -17.23 15.02
C ALA A 251 -10.48 -15.88 15.29
N GLY A 252 -10.10 -15.12 14.26
CA GLY A 252 -9.36 -13.88 14.42
C GLY A 252 -7.92 -14.06 14.92
N GLU A 253 -7.35 -15.27 14.78
CA GLU A 253 -6.08 -15.64 15.39
C GLU A 253 -4.90 -15.52 14.43
N ARG A 254 -4.10 -14.46 14.55
CA ARG A 254 -2.89 -14.23 13.72
C ARG A 254 -1.91 -15.41 13.77
N ARG A 255 -1.77 -16.08 14.92
CA ARG A 255 -0.85 -17.22 15.09
C ARG A 255 -1.22 -18.44 14.23
N ARG A 256 -2.48 -18.55 13.82
CA ARG A 256 -2.98 -19.61 12.93
C ARG A 256 -2.77 -19.29 11.45
N MET A 257 -2.30 -18.08 11.12
CA MET A 257 -2.01 -17.67 9.76
C MET A 257 -0.56 -17.94 9.39
N GLY A 258 -0.29 -18.02 8.10
CA GLY A 258 1.04 -18.19 7.53
C GLY A 258 1.97 -16.99 7.78
N GLN A 259 3.16 -17.08 7.20
CA GLN A 259 4.17 -16.04 7.29
C GLN A 259 3.70 -14.72 6.65
N THR A 260 4.28 -13.60 7.08
CA THR A 260 4.08 -12.32 6.37
C THR A 260 4.94 -12.32 5.11
N ALA A 261 4.30 -12.26 3.94
CA ALA A 261 5.00 -12.24 2.66
C ALA A 261 5.96 -11.03 2.55
N PRO A 262 7.10 -11.14 1.84
CA PRO A 262 8.05 -10.05 1.65
C PRO A 262 7.40 -8.78 1.09
N ALA A 263 7.81 -7.61 1.56
CA ALA A 263 7.24 -6.33 1.13
C ALA A 263 7.43 -6.08 -0.38
N ARG A 264 8.58 -6.47 -0.92
CA ARG A 264 8.98 -6.23 -2.32
C ARG A 264 8.00 -6.75 -3.39
N GLY A 265 7.15 -7.74 -3.07
CA GLY A 265 6.15 -8.20 -4.03
C GLY A 265 4.92 -7.29 -4.10
N LEU A 266 4.73 -6.37 -3.14
CA LEU A 266 3.51 -5.60 -2.97
C LEU A 266 3.64 -4.17 -3.52
N ALA A 267 2.64 -3.74 -4.29
CA ALA A 267 2.50 -2.37 -4.76
C ALA A 267 1.05 -1.88 -4.64
N LEU A 268 0.85 -0.63 -4.22
CA LEU A 268 -0.41 0.10 -4.39
C LEU A 268 -0.54 0.49 -5.87
N VAL A 269 -1.57 -0.02 -6.56
CA VAL A 269 -1.71 0.12 -8.02
C VAL A 269 -2.90 0.96 -8.46
N ALA A 270 -3.86 1.23 -7.58
CA ALA A 270 -4.96 2.15 -7.86
C ALA A 270 -5.57 2.72 -6.58
N VAL A 271 -6.11 3.92 -6.68
CA VAL A 271 -6.89 4.62 -5.66
C VAL A 271 -8.10 5.24 -6.32
N ALA A 272 -9.30 5.01 -5.76
CA ALA A 272 -10.56 5.58 -6.24
C ALA A 272 -11.16 6.56 -5.23
N TYR A 273 -11.81 7.61 -5.76
CA TYR A 273 -12.51 8.67 -5.02
C TYR A 273 -13.96 8.78 -5.46
#